data_52ff27fc904d5efbd2a9e16af296aae0
#
_entry.id   52ff27fc904d5efbd2a9e16af296aae0
#
_cell.length_a   1.000
_cell.length_b   1.000
_cell.length_c   1.000
_cell.angle_alpha   90.00
_cell.angle_beta   90.00
_cell.angle_gamma   90.00
#
_symmetry.space_group_name_H-M   'P 1'
#
loop_
_entity.id
_entity.type
_entity.pdbx_description
1 polymer ?
#
loop_
_entity_poly.entity_id
_entity_poly.type
_entity_poly.pdbx_seq_one_letter_code
_entity_poly.pdbx_strand_id
1 'polypeptide(L)'
;NIIKTKIFIKTLIVISLVQAGSETNFSAGNSRFLADLYKDSWAVIIGINDYKHMPKLNYAVNDAVAIKEMLMSKYNFKEDHIKLILNEEATKDKITQGFHQLLQKAREKDRVVVFYAGHGETYTLPSGGEMGYLIPVDGNPEELYLTSIPMSELYEIAQMSYAKHILYLIDACYGGLALASTRGLTKTTPNFLQKITSEKGRQIITAGGKDEQVIERSEWGHSAFTKNLLAGLGQSVADIDDDGVITANELGRFVSERVYNETDGFHTPQTGRIGTEMGEFIF
;
A
#
# COMPACT_ATOMS: atom_id res chain seq x y z
N ASN A 1 36.34 39.09 23.75
CA ASN A 1 36.17 37.75 23.15
C ASN A 1 35.06 36.90 23.81
N ILE A 2 34.86 37.01 25.12
CA ILE A 2 33.85 36.20 25.87
C ILE A 2 32.39 36.65 25.56
N ILE A 3 32.21 37.97 25.35
CA ILE A 3 30.87 38.54 25.06
C ILE A 3 30.36 38.14 23.68
N LYS A 4 31.23 38.08 22.66
CA LYS A 4 30.84 37.63 21.30
C LYS A 4 30.46 36.18 21.26
N THR A 5 31.11 35.31 22.04
CA THR A 5 30.80 33.88 22.11
C THR A 5 29.45 33.61 22.79
N LYS A 6 29.10 34.38 23.84
CA LYS A 6 27.78 34.24 24.51
C LYS A 6 26.60 34.69 23.65
N ILE A 7 26.76 35.69 22.81
CA ILE A 7 25.71 36.14 21.88
C ILE A 7 25.47 35.10 20.78
N PHE A 8 26.55 34.50 20.25
CA PHE A 8 26.44 33.47 19.20
C PHE A 8 25.76 32.20 19.69
N ILE A 9 26.06 31.75 20.92
CA ILE A 9 25.43 30.59 21.54
C ILE A 9 23.93 30.82 21.83
N LYS A 10 23.55 32.02 22.31
CA LYS A 10 22.14 32.37 22.51
C LYS A 10 21.33 32.42 21.21
N THR A 11 21.91 32.94 20.13
CA THR A 11 21.23 33.00 18.83
C THR A 11 21.09 31.62 18.23
N LEU A 12 22.06 30.70 18.37
CA LEU A 12 21.98 29.33 17.88
C LEU A 12 20.94 28.51 18.65
N ILE A 13 20.84 28.69 19.99
CA ILE A 13 19.83 27.99 20.81
C ILE A 13 18.42 28.49 20.52
N VAL A 14 18.23 29.78 20.23
CA VAL A 14 16.91 30.31 19.88
C VAL A 14 16.46 29.82 18.51
N ILE A 15 17.35 29.72 17.51
CA ILE A 15 17.02 29.19 16.18
C ILE A 15 16.68 27.69 16.28
N SER A 16 17.42 26.89 17.02
CA SER A 16 17.12 25.46 17.20
C SER A 16 15.82 25.20 17.98
N LEU A 17 15.50 26.05 18.96
CA LEU A 17 14.23 25.95 19.72
C LEU A 17 13.01 26.38 18.88
N VAL A 18 13.16 27.36 18.00
CA VAL A 18 12.08 27.79 17.09
C VAL A 18 11.84 26.73 16.01
N GLN A 19 12.88 26.10 15.48
CA GLN A 19 12.76 25.01 14.51
C GLN A 19 12.14 23.77 15.14
N ALA A 20 12.62 23.32 16.31
CA ALA A 20 12.04 22.19 17.03
C ALA A 20 10.57 22.45 17.45
N GLY A 21 10.21 23.69 17.78
CA GLY A 21 8.83 24.04 18.14
C GLY A 21 7.89 24.07 16.92
N SER A 22 8.38 24.37 15.73
CA SER A 22 7.58 24.36 14.48
C SER A 22 7.35 22.91 14.00
N GLU A 23 8.35 22.06 14.07
CA GLU A 23 8.28 20.64 13.69
C GLU A 23 7.33 19.85 14.61
N THR A 24 7.40 20.05 15.94
CA THR A 24 6.49 19.39 16.90
C THR A 24 5.05 19.85 16.75
N ASN A 25 4.79 21.11 16.42
CA ASN A 25 3.44 21.62 16.20
C ASN A 25 2.85 21.15 14.86
N PHE A 26 3.67 20.99 13.83
CA PHE A 26 3.24 20.49 12.53
C PHE A 26 2.88 19.01 12.61
N SER A 27 3.72 18.17 13.19
CA SER A 27 3.45 16.74 13.43
C SER A 27 2.21 16.51 14.31
N ALA A 28 2.02 17.30 15.38
CA ALA A 28 0.82 17.23 16.22
C ALA A 28 -0.46 17.66 15.48
N GLY A 29 -0.34 18.62 14.55
CA GLY A 29 -1.44 19.06 13.68
C GLY A 29 -1.88 17.96 12.71
N ASN A 30 -0.94 17.27 12.11
CA ASN A 30 -1.21 16.19 11.16
C ASN A 30 -1.73 14.93 11.84
N SER A 31 -1.27 14.56 13.03
CA SER A 31 -1.83 13.48 13.84
C SER A 31 -3.31 13.73 14.19
N ARG A 32 -3.67 14.98 14.49
CA ARG A 32 -5.06 15.37 14.73
C ARG A 32 -5.88 15.33 13.45
N PHE A 33 -5.32 15.79 12.34
CA PHE A 33 -5.95 15.73 11.03
C PHE A 33 -6.25 14.29 10.59
N LEU A 34 -5.31 13.35 10.79
CA LEU A 34 -5.52 11.92 10.51
C LEU A 34 -6.65 11.32 11.36
N ALA A 35 -6.69 11.65 12.67
CA ALA A 35 -7.73 11.19 13.57
C ALA A 35 -9.12 11.71 13.18
N ASP A 36 -9.19 12.90 12.60
CA ASP A 36 -10.45 13.50 12.13
C ASP A 36 -10.85 13.00 10.72
N LEU A 37 -9.87 12.57 9.91
CA LEU A 37 -10.09 12.13 8.54
C LEU A 37 -10.73 10.74 8.46
N TYR A 38 -10.23 9.79 9.27
CA TYR A 38 -10.69 8.41 9.27
C TYR A 38 -11.32 8.04 10.62
N LYS A 39 -12.53 7.51 10.56
CA LYS A 39 -13.23 6.98 11.74
C LYS A 39 -12.74 5.59 12.09
N ASP A 40 -12.68 4.71 11.11
CA ASP A 40 -12.22 3.34 11.24
C ASP A 40 -11.28 2.96 10.09
N SER A 41 -10.44 1.96 10.36
CA SER A 41 -9.48 1.41 9.39
C SER A 41 -9.72 -0.09 9.27
N TRP A 42 -9.89 -0.58 8.04
CA TRP A 42 -10.21 -1.97 7.75
C TRP A 42 -9.14 -2.57 6.83
N ALA A 43 -8.87 -3.86 6.95
CA ALA A 43 -7.98 -4.53 6.03
C ALA A 43 -8.42 -5.97 5.70
N VAL A 44 -8.13 -6.39 4.45
CA VAL A 44 -8.04 -7.79 4.05
C VAL A 44 -6.60 -8.04 3.63
N ILE A 45 -5.96 -9.01 4.27
CA ILE A 45 -4.56 -9.32 4.09
C ILE A 45 -4.43 -10.79 3.72
N ILE A 46 -3.85 -11.07 2.54
CA ILE A 46 -3.73 -12.40 1.98
C ILE A 46 -2.25 -12.73 1.78
N GLY A 47 -1.83 -13.94 2.20
CA GLY A 47 -0.47 -14.44 1.97
C GLY A 47 -0.49 -15.94 1.64
N ILE A 48 0.07 -16.32 0.50
CA ILE A 48 -0.01 -17.70 0.02
C ILE A 48 1.38 -18.20 -0.38
N ASN A 49 1.93 -19.16 0.37
CA ASN A 49 3.16 -19.87 0.03
C ASN A 49 2.86 -21.22 -0.65
N ASP A 50 1.88 -21.97 -0.11
CA ASP A 50 1.64 -23.37 -0.46
C ASP A 50 0.45 -23.51 -1.41
N TYR A 51 0.72 -23.48 -2.71
CA TYR A 51 -0.30 -23.61 -3.76
C TYR A 51 -0.56 -25.06 -4.13
N LYS A 52 -1.79 -25.34 -4.61
CA LYS A 52 -2.16 -26.67 -5.12
C LYS A 52 -1.66 -26.93 -6.54
N HIS A 53 -1.63 -25.88 -7.38
CA HIS A 53 -1.38 -25.99 -8.82
C HIS A 53 -0.26 -25.04 -9.32
N MET A 54 0.40 -24.32 -8.41
CA MET A 54 1.50 -23.41 -8.71
C MET A 54 2.75 -23.76 -7.88
N PRO A 55 3.93 -23.33 -8.28
CA PRO A 55 5.14 -23.46 -7.46
C PRO A 55 4.97 -22.78 -6.10
N LYS A 56 5.66 -23.32 -5.08
CA LYS A 56 5.67 -22.73 -3.75
C LYS A 56 6.43 -21.40 -3.74
N LEU A 57 5.92 -20.46 -2.93
CA LEU A 57 6.64 -19.26 -2.53
C LEU A 57 7.22 -19.43 -1.11
N ASN A 58 8.15 -18.57 -0.72
CA ASN A 58 8.82 -18.75 0.57
C ASN A 58 8.36 -17.74 1.62
N TYR A 59 8.02 -16.51 1.20
CA TYR A 59 7.85 -15.39 2.14
C TYR A 59 6.49 -14.70 2.10
N ALA A 60 5.58 -15.06 1.19
CA ALA A 60 4.28 -14.40 1.06
C ALA A 60 3.45 -14.42 2.36
N VAL A 61 3.53 -15.51 3.14
CA VAL A 61 2.89 -15.60 4.47
C VAL A 61 3.58 -14.68 5.47
N ASN A 62 4.92 -14.63 5.48
CA ASN A 62 5.68 -13.71 6.33
C ASN A 62 5.34 -12.25 6.00
N ASP A 63 5.22 -11.94 4.73
CA ASP A 63 4.86 -10.62 4.22
C ASP A 63 3.48 -10.19 4.73
N ALA A 64 2.49 -11.06 4.60
CA ALA A 64 1.13 -10.82 5.08
C ALA A 64 1.08 -10.58 6.60
N VAL A 65 1.78 -11.40 7.38
CA VAL A 65 1.84 -11.25 8.84
C VAL A 65 2.53 -9.94 9.23
N ALA A 66 3.67 -9.62 8.60
CA ALA A 66 4.41 -8.40 8.91
C ALA A 66 3.62 -7.12 8.55
N ILE A 67 2.89 -7.12 7.44
CA ILE A 67 1.98 -6.01 7.07
C ILE A 67 0.85 -5.88 8.11
N LYS A 68 0.21 -6.99 8.56
CA LYS A 68 -0.78 -6.94 9.64
C LYS A 68 -0.21 -6.25 10.88
N GLU A 69 0.94 -6.72 11.36
CA GLU A 69 1.58 -6.21 12.57
C GLU A 69 1.95 -4.71 12.44
N MET A 70 2.48 -4.31 11.30
CA MET A 70 2.81 -2.92 11.02
C MET A 70 1.55 -2.03 11.01
N LEU A 71 0.46 -2.43 10.35
CA LEU A 71 -0.79 -1.69 10.34
C LEU A 71 -1.39 -1.53 11.74
N MET A 72 -1.34 -2.58 12.57
CA MET A 72 -1.81 -2.53 13.95
C MET A 72 -0.96 -1.62 14.82
N SER A 73 0.37 -1.79 14.77
CA SER A 73 1.29 -1.11 15.69
C SER A 73 1.55 0.35 15.35
N LYS A 74 1.50 0.73 14.07
CA LYS A 74 1.83 2.09 13.59
C LYS A 74 0.62 2.91 13.18
N TYR A 75 -0.42 2.28 12.66
CA TYR A 75 -1.54 2.98 12.00
C TYR A 75 -2.89 2.73 12.68
N ASN A 76 -2.89 2.15 13.89
CA ASN A 76 -4.07 1.94 14.73
C ASN A 76 -5.20 1.13 14.05
N PHE A 77 -4.85 0.19 13.16
CA PHE A 77 -5.82 -0.78 12.68
C PHE A 77 -6.16 -1.72 13.83
N LYS A 78 -7.45 -1.87 14.14
CA LYS A 78 -7.92 -2.78 15.17
C LYS A 78 -7.81 -4.23 14.68
N GLU A 79 -7.46 -5.15 15.54
CA GLU A 79 -7.30 -6.56 15.15
C GLU A 79 -8.58 -7.16 14.57
N ASP A 80 -9.75 -6.86 15.17
CA ASP A 80 -11.06 -7.29 14.70
C ASP A 80 -11.54 -6.61 13.41
N HIS A 81 -10.80 -5.60 12.93
CA HIS A 81 -10.99 -4.95 11.64
C HIS A 81 -10.06 -5.49 10.55
N ILE A 82 -9.21 -6.46 10.88
CA ILE A 82 -8.29 -7.09 9.92
C ILE A 82 -8.71 -8.53 9.65
N LYS A 83 -9.01 -8.84 8.40
CA LYS A 83 -9.18 -10.22 7.95
C LYS A 83 -7.86 -10.72 7.38
N LEU A 84 -7.18 -11.60 8.11
CA LEU A 84 -5.97 -12.29 7.65
C LEU A 84 -6.36 -13.65 7.08
N ILE A 85 -5.90 -13.96 5.85
CA ILE A 85 -6.23 -15.19 5.10
C ILE A 85 -4.92 -15.78 4.57
N LEU A 86 -4.51 -16.93 5.08
CA LEU A 86 -3.20 -17.52 4.79
C LEU A 86 -3.31 -18.93 4.21
N ASN A 87 -2.40 -19.27 3.30
CA ASN A 87 -2.20 -20.61 2.72
C ASN A 87 -3.51 -21.32 2.39
N GLU A 88 -3.79 -22.48 3.01
CA GLU A 88 -4.96 -23.31 2.72
C GLU A 88 -6.31 -22.61 2.92
N GLU A 89 -6.35 -21.55 3.72
CA GLU A 89 -7.56 -20.73 3.87
C GLU A 89 -7.75 -19.74 2.72
N ALA A 90 -6.69 -19.43 1.95
CA ALA A 90 -6.73 -18.45 0.88
C ALA A 90 -7.32 -19.01 -0.42
N THR A 91 -8.46 -19.68 -0.32
CA THR A 91 -9.25 -20.13 -1.47
C THR A 91 -9.97 -18.95 -2.13
N LYS A 92 -10.33 -19.08 -3.42
CA LYS A 92 -11.12 -18.07 -4.14
C LYS A 92 -12.34 -17.63 -3.33
N ASP A 93 -13.12 -18.58 -2.82
CA ASP A 93 -14.32 -18.29 -2.04
C ASP A 93 -14.05 -17.52 -0.76
N LYS A 94 -12.98 -17.87 -0.02
CA LYS A 94 -12.63 -17.18 1.23
C LYS A 94 -12.12 -15.76 1.00
N ILE A 95 -11.35 -15.55 -0.05
CA ILE A 95 -10.86 -14.22 -0.43
C ILE A 95 -12.04 -13.34 -0.86
N THR A 96 -12.93 -13.85 -1.74
CA THR A 96 -14.14 -13.13 -2.17
C THR A 96 -15.08 -12.84 -0.99
N GLN A 97 -15.24 -13.76 -0.03
CA GLN A 97 -15.96 -13.48 1.23
C GLN A 97 -15.30 -12.37 2.04
N GLY A 98 -13.97 -12.33 2.11
CA GLY A 98 -13.23 -11.27 2.79
C GLY A 98 -13.52 -9.90 2.19
N PHE A 99 -13.49 -9.79 0.87
CA PHE A 99 -13.86 -8.57 0.16
C PHE A 99 -15.33 -8.18 0.40
N HIS A 100 -16.24 -9.13 0.34
CA HIS A 100 -17.65 -8.88 0.61
C HIS A 100 -17.88 -8.37 2.04
N GLN A 101 -17.21 -8.91 3.04
CA GLN A 101 -17.28 -8.43 4.43
C GLN A 101 -16.78 -6.98 4.56
N LEU A 102 -15.72 -6.62 3.83
CA LEU A 102 -15.23 -5.24 3.75
C LEU A 102 -16.31 -4.28 3.21
N LEU A 103 -16.98 -4.65 2.13
CA LEU A 103 -18.07 -3.86 1.54
C LEU A 103 -19.22 -3.63 2.53
N GLN A 104 -19.54 -4.64 3.35
CA GLN A 104 -20.61 -4.53 4.35
C GLN A 104 -20.22 -3.66 5.56
N LYS A 105 -18.94 -3.59 5.93
CA LYS A 105 -18.46 -2.95 7.16
C LYS A 105 -17.99 -1.52 6.95
N ALA A 106 -17.18 -1.27 5.92
CA ALA A 106 -16.57 0.03 5.67
C ALA A 106 -17.61 1.13 5.32
N ARG A 107 -17.43 2.33 5.86
CA ARG A 107 -18.32 3.48 5.73
C ARG A 107 -17.59 4.69 5.14
N GLU A 108 -18.32 5.77 4.88
CA GLU A 108 -17.87 6.99 4.17
C GLU A 108 -16.67 7.72 4.81
N LYS A 109 -16.40 7.47 6.07
CA LYS A 109 -15.24 8.03 6.78
C LYS A 109 -14.17 6.99 7.11
N ASP A 110 -14.20 5.82 6.46
CA ASP A 110 -13.25 4.76 6.73
C ASP A 110 -12.21 4.67 5.62
N ARG A 111 -11.04 4.13 5.98
CA ARG A 111 -10.04 3.69 5.01
C ARG A 111 -9.93 2.17 5.00
N VAL A 112 -9.54 1.67 3.84
CA VAL A 112 -9.39 0.24 3.58
C VAL A 112 -8.01 -0.02 2.97
N VAL A 113 -7.31 -1.02 3.50
CA VAL A 113 -6.11 -1.59 2.88
C VAL A 113 -6.43 -3.02 2.44
N VAL A 114 -6.13 -3.33 1.19
CA VAL A 114 -6.11 -4.70 0.69
C VAL A 114 -4.66 -5.05 0.37
N PHE A 115 -4.12 -6.05 1.06
CA PHE A 115 -2.78 -6.56 0.78
C PHE A 115 -2.88 -7.99 0.26
N TYR A 116 -2.18 -8.27 -0.81
CA TYR A 116 -2.05 -9.60 -1.38
C TYR A 116 -0.58 -9.90 -1.66
N ALA A 117 -0.08 -11.01 -1.12
CA ALA A 117 1.23 -11.57 -1.46
C ALA A 117 1.04 -13.01 -1.97
N GLY A 118 1.44 -13.23 -3.22
CA GLY A 118 1.22 -14.52 -3.88
C GLY A 118 1.47 -14.47 -5.38
N HIS A 119 1.06 -15.53 -6.08
CA HIS A 119 1.15 -15.56 -7.54
C HIS A 119 0.11 -14.67 -8.21
N GLY A 120 0.54 -14.00 -9.26
CA GLY A 120 -0.29 -13.35 -10.25
C GLY A 120 -0.05 -13.96 -11.63
N GLU A 121 -1.03 -13.89 -12.51
CA GLU A 121 -0.94 -14.41 -13.86
C GLU A 121 -1.57 -13.42 -14.86
N THR A 122 -1.05 -13.39 -16.07
CA THR A 122 -1.56 -12.52 -17.14
C THR A 122 -2.10 -13.35 -18.28
N TYR A 123 -3.36 -13.13 -18.64
CA TYR A 123 -3.99 -13.75 -19.80
C TYR A 123 -4.06 -12.74 -20.95
N THR A 124 -3.48 -13.10 -22.09
CA THR A 124 -3.56 -12.30 -23.32
C THR A 124 -4.90 -12.58 -24.01
N LEU A 125 -5.70 -11.53 -24.20
CA LEU A 125 -7.02 -11.66 -24.81
C LEU A 125 -6.93 -11.86 -26.33
N PRO A 126 -7.75 -12.73 -26.91
CA PRO A 126 -7.79 -12.91 -28.38
C PRO A 126 -8.16 -11.63 -29.16
N SER A 127 -8.90 -10.74 -28.51
CA SER A 127 -9.27 -9.41 -29.08
C SER A 127 -8.17 -8.37 -28.98
N GLY A 128 -7.02 -8.72 -28.43
CA GLY A 128 -5.94 -7.79 -28.03
C GLY A 128 -6.12 -7.25 -26.62
N GLY A 129 -5.02 -6.93 -25.97
CA GLY A 129 -4.99 -6.52 -24.57
C GLY A 129 -4.73 -7.69 -23.61
N GLU A 130 -4.74 -7.39 -22.32
CA GLU A 130 -4.34 -8.33 -21.27
C GLU A 130 -5.30 -8.24 -20.08
N MET A 131 -5.44 -9.36 -19.37
CA MET A 131 -6.22 -9.45 -18.15
C MET A 131 -5.34 -10.10 -17.06
N GLY A 132 -5.13 -9.38 -15.96
CA GLY A 132 -4.41 -9.89 -14.80
C GLY A 132 -5.33 -10.65 -13.85
N TYR A 133 -4.78 -11.67 -13.20
CA TYR A 133 -5.44 -12.48 -12.20
C TYR A 133 -4.58 -12.64 -10.96
N LEU A 134 -5.20 -12.57 -9.78
CA LEU A 134 -4.62 -13.05 -8.52
C LEU A 134 -4.97 -14.53 -8.38
N ILE A 135 -3.98 -15.35 -8.04
CA ILE A 135 -4.12 -16.80 -7.98
C ILE A 135 -4.38 -17.22 -6.53
N PRO A 136 -5.59 -17.71 -6.16
CA PRO A 136 -5.84 -18.29 -4.86
C PRO A 136 -5.09 -19.62 -4.67
N VAL A 137 -5.07 -20.15 -3.44
CA VAL A 137 -4.39 -21.43 -3.13
C VAL A 137 -4.91 -22.60 -3.98
N ASP A 138 -6.17 -22.56 -4.37
CA ASP A 138 -6.86 -23.54 -5.22
C ASP A 138 -6.96 -23.11 -6.70
N GLY A 139 -6.31 -21.99 -7.06
CA GLY A 139 -6.28 -21.48 -8.43
C GLY A 139 -5.50 -22.39 -9.36
N ASN A 140 -6.04 -22.63 -10.55
CA ASN A 140 -5.42 -23.40 -11.62
C ASN A 140 -5.06 -22.47 -12.78
N PRO A 141 -3.78 -22.33 -13.15
CA PRO A 141 -3.35 -21.44 -14.25
C PRO A 141 -3.91 -21.85 -15.62
N GLU A 142 -4.34 -23.10 -15.80
CA GLU A 142 -4.99 -23.57 -17.03
C GLU A 142 -6.48 -23.13 -17.07
N GLU A 143 -7.07 -22.77 -15.94
CA GLU A 143 -8.49 -22.42 -15.80
C GLU A 143 -8.66 -21.06 -15.08
N LEU A 144 -7.87 -20.05 -15.43
CA LEU A 144 -7.79 -18.75 -14.74
C LEU A 144 -9.16 -18.10 -14.51
N TYR A 145 -10.00 -18.06 -15.54
CA TYR A 145 -11.31 -17.44 -15.45
C TYR A 145 -12.22 -18.07 -14.39
N LEU A 146 -12.15 -19.40 -14.22
CA LEU A 146 -12.98 -20.13 -13.28
C LEU A 146 -12.42 -20.12 -11.86
N THR A 147 -11.09 -20.23 -11.73
CA THR A 147 -10.44 -20.56 -10.46
C THR A 147 -9.68 -19.37 -9.83
N SER A 148 -9.49 -18.28 -10.56
CA SER A 148 -8.69 -17.15 -10.10
C SER A 148 -9.55 -15.88 -9.97
N ILE A 149 -8.97 -14.83 -9.37
CA ILE A 149 -9.63 -13.54 -9.12
C ILE A 149 -9.14 -12.54 -10.15
N PRO A 150 -9.99 -12.09 -11.09
CA PRO A 150 -9.57 -11.09 -12.06
C PRO A 150 -9.31 -9.74 -11.39
N MET A 151 -8.31 -9.00 -11.84
CA MET A 151 -8.01 -7.67 -11.31
C MET A 151 -9.17 -6.68 -11.50
N SER A 152 -10.06 -6.90 -12.46
CA SER A 152 -11.30 -6.14 -12.62
C SER A 152 -12.24 -6.27 -11.42
N GLU A 153 -12.20 -7.39 -10.67
CA GLU A 153 -12.99 -7.56 -9.44
C GLU A 153 -12.56 -6.56 -8.37
N LEU A 154 -11.25 -6.23 -8.27
CA LEU A 154 -10.77 -5.19 -7.36
C LEU A 154 -11.34 -3.81 -7.72
N TYR A 155 -11.49 -3.52 -9.02
CA TYR A 155 -12.16 -2.32 -9.49
C TYR A 155 -13.64 -2.31 -9.09
N GLU A 156 -14.37 -3.41 -9.29
CA GLU A 156 -15.77 -3.52 -8.93
C GLU A 156 -15.99 -3.35 -7.44
N ILE A 157 -15.14 -3.98 -6.60
CA ILE A 157 -15.14 -3.82 -5.14
C ILE A 157 -14.91 -2.34 -4.77
N ALA A 158 -13.95 -1.68 -5.41
CA ALA A 158 -13.67 -0.29 -5.19
C ALA A 158 -14.88 0.61 -5.48
N GLN A 159 -15.60 0.34 -6.56
CA GLN A 159 -16.81 1.09 -6.95
C GLN A 159 -18.00 0.84 -6.01
N MET A 160 -18.18 -0.40 -5.55
CA MET A 160 -19.27 -0.75 -4.61
C MET A 160 -19.02 -0.31 -3.17
N SER A 161 -17.78 0.05 -2.81
CA SER A 161 -17.43 0.41 -1.44
C SER A 161 -17.84 1.83 -1.06
N TYR A 162 -18.40 1.97 0.14
CA TYR A 162 -18.64 3.28 0.76
C TYR A 162 -17.37 3.91 1.33
N ALA A 163 -16.29 3.16 1.55
CA ALA A 163 -15.06 3.67 2.13
C ALA A 163 -14.57 4.94 1.45
N LYS A 164 -14.02 5.86 2.24
CA LYS A 164 -13.45 7.10 1.74
C LYS A 164 -12.26 6.82 0.84
N HIS A 165 -11.31 6.03 1.36
CA HIS A 165 -10.10 5.67 0.62
C HIS A 165 -9.88 4.16 0.65
N ILE A 166 -9.45 3.61 -0.49
CA ILE A 166 -9.01 2.23 -0.62
C ILE A 166 -7.62 2.22 -1.25
N LEU A 167 -6.69 1.49 -0.63
CA LEU A 167 -5.36 1.22 -1.16
C LEU A 167 -5.17 -0.27 -1.33
N TYR A 168 -4.88 -0.69 -2.55
CA TYR A 168 -4.46 -2.03 -2.89
C TYR A 168 -2.93 -2.08 -2.93
N LEU A 169 -2.34 -2.99 -2.18
CA LEU A 169 -0.91 -3.30 -2.15
C LEU A 169 -0.76 -4.74 -2.66
N ILE A 170 -0.32 -4.90 -3.90
CA ILE A 170 -0.32 -6.19 -4.58
C ILE A 170 1.11 -6.66 -4.82
N ASP A 171 1.56 -7.55 -3.97
CA ASP A 171 2.86 -8.23 -4.07
C ASP A 171 2.74 -9.46 -4.96
N ALA A 172 2.51 -9.22 -6.21
CA ALA A 172 2.42 -10.21 -7.28
C ALA A 172 2.81 -9.58 -8.61
N CYS A 173 3.31 -10.39 -9.52
CA CYS A 173 3.62 -9.96 -10.87
C CYS A 173 2.44 -10.22 -11.80
N TYR A 174 1.99 -9.19 -12.49
CA TYR A 174 0.95 -9.32 -13.52
C TYR A 174 0.99 -8.14 -14.50
N GLY A 175 0.56 -8.38 -15.74
CA GLY A 175 0.29 -7.33 -16.72
C GLY A 175 -1.20 -7.00 -16.82
N GLY A 176 -1.52 -5.98 -17.59
CA GLY A 176 -2.90 -5.73 -18.02
C GLY A 176 -3.74 -4.80 -17.16
N LEU A 177 -3.18 -4.12 -16.14
CA LEU A 177 -3.88 -3.03 -15.49
C LEU A 177 -3.51 -1.68 -16.16
N ALA A 178 -4.47 -1.07 -16.85
CA ALA A 178 -4.31 0.29 -17.34
C ALA A 178 -4.39 1.26 -16.16
N LEU A 179 -3.25 1.59 -15.56
CA LEU A 179 -3.17 2.55 -14.47
C LEU A 179 -3.17 3.97 -15.00
N ALA A 180 -4.06 4.82 -14.49
CA ALA A 180 -3.97 6.24 -14.73
C ALA A 180 -2.74 6.79 -13.97
N SER A 181 -1.76 7.29 -14.72
CA SER A 181 -0.54 7.88 -14.17
C SER A 181 -0.85 9.06 -13.24
N THR A 182 -0.31 9.04 -12.04
CA THR A 182 -0.37 10.19 -11.12
C THR A 182 0.86 11.06 -11.35
N ARG A 183 0.65 12.35 -11.60
CA ARG A 183 1.76 13.33 -11.63
C ARG A 183 2.28 13.54 -10.23
N GLY A 184 3.60 13.45 -10.06
CA GLY A 184 4.26 13.67 -8.79
C GLY A 184 3.88 15.04 -8.18
N LEU A 185 3.55 15.01 -6.89
CA LEU A 185 3.18 16.19 -6.13
C LEU A 185 4.43 16.87 -5.62
N THR A 186 4.46 18.18 -5.75
CA THR A 186 5.40 19.05 -5.06
C THR A 186 4.88 19.33 -3.66
N LYS A 187 5.77 19.52 -2.73
CA LYS A 187 5.62 19.81 -1.30
C LYS A 187 4.18 20.03 -0.79
N THR A 188 3.73 19.18 0.09
CA THR A 188 2.36 19.15 0.61
C THR A 188 2.14 20.26 1.64
N THR A 189 1.06 21.00 1.54
CA THR A 189 0.63 22.00 2.52
C THR A 189 -0.66 21.52 3.20
N PRO A 190 -0.98 21.97 4.43
CA PRO A 190 -2.21 21.55 5.12
C PRO A 190 -3.49 21.74 4.30
N ASN A 191 -3.60 22.86 3.58
CA ASN A 191 -4.74 23.12 2.70
C ASN A 191 -4.77 22.16 1.50
N PHE A 192 -3.61 21.74 1.02
CA PHE A 192 -3.50 20.79 -0.07
C PHE A 192 -3.84 19.37 0.41
N LEU A 193 -3.33 18.94 1.57
CA LEU A 193 -3.73 17.68 2.19
C LEU A 193 -5.24 17.59 2.38
N GLN A 194 -5.86 18.64 2.93
CA GLN A 194 -7.32 18.67 3.09
C GLN A 194 -8.04 18.54 1.74
N LYS A 195 -7.54 19.18 0.70
CA LYS A 195 -8.12 19.10 -0.66
C LYS A 195 -8.01 17.68 -1.23
N ILE A 196 -6.82 17.09 -1.26
CA ILE A 196 -6.60 15.77 -1.88
C ILE A 196 -7.27 14.63 -1.11
N THR A 197 -7.49 14.79 0.18
CA THR A 197 -8.17 13.78 1.01
C THR A 197 -9.67 14.03 1.16
N SER A 198 -10.23 15.09 0.60
CA SER A 198 -11.67 15.39 0.68
C SER A 198 -12.52 14.44 -0.17
N GLU A 199 -12.00 14.02 -1.31
CA GLU A 199 -12.67 13.13 -2.26
C GLU A 199 -12.38 11.65 -1.98
N LYS A 200 -13.19 10.75 -2.57
CA LYS A 200 -12.88 9.33 -2.54
C LYS A 200 -11.59 9.04 -3.31
N GLY A 201 -10.75 8.15 -2.77
CA GLY A 201 -9.50 7.71 -3.39
C GLY A 201 -9.48 6.19 -3.58
N ARG A 202 -9.10 5.75 -4.76
CA ARG A 202 -8.96 4.35 -5.16
C ARG A 202 -7.60 4.16 -5.81
N GLN A 203 -6.65 3.64 -5.05
CA GLN A 203 -5.26 3.57 -5.49
C GLN A 203 -4.71 2.16 -5.37
N ILE A 204 -3.69 1.88 -6.17
CA ILE A 204 -3.01 0.58 -6.19
C ILE A 204 -1.51 0.79 -6.34
N ILE A 205 -0.74 -0.01 -5.63
CA ILE A 205 0.70 -0.16 -5.79
C ILE A 205 0.97 -1.65 -6.00
N THR A 206 1.70 -1.99 -7.05
CA THR A 206 2.00 -3.38 -7.42
C THR A 206 3.50 -3.63 -7.41
N ALA A 207 3.91 -4.87 -7.14
CA ALA A 207 5.32 -5.24 -7.04
C ALA A 207 6.07 -5.13 -8.37
N GLY A 208 5.39 -5.38 -9.48
CA GLY A 208 6.00 -5.33 -10.81
C GLY A 208 4.97 -5.35 -11.92
N GLY A 209 5.47 -5.27 -13.15
CA GLY A 209 4.68 -5.38 -14.37
C GLY A 209 4.63 -6.81 -14.93
N LYS A 210 4.21 -6.91 -16.18
CA LYS A 210 4.19 -8.15 -16.94
C LYS A 210 5.60 -8.72 -17.09
N ASP A 211 5.70 -10.05 -17.03
CA ASP A 211 6.93 -10.82 -17.22
C ASP A 211 8.04 -10.55 -16.17
N GLU A 212 7.75 -9.78 -15.12
CA GLU A 212 8.63 -9.61 -13.98
C GLU A 212 8.26 -10.64 -12.88
N GLN A 213 9.25 -11.32 -12.29
CA GLN A 213 8.99 -12.26 -11.18
C GLN A 213 9.31 -11.60 -9.85
N VAL A 214 8.42 -11.68 -8.85
CA VAL A 214 8.70 -11.17 -7.50
C VAL A 214 9.99 -11.79 -6.97
N ILE A 215 10.97 -10.96 -6.62
CA ILE A 215 12.22 -11.41 -6.04
C ILE A 215 12.09 -11.53 -4.54
N GLU A 216 12.26 -12.74 -4.05
CA GLU A 216 12.37 -13.09 -2.64
C GLU A 216 13.83 -13.42 -2.31
N ARG A 217 14.33 -12.98 -1.15
CA ARG A 217 15.67 -13.37 -0.68
C ARG A 217 15.62 -13.77 0.78
N SER A 218 16.36 -14.84 1.13
CA SER A 218 16.41 -15.35 2.51
C SER A 218 16.99 -14.35 3.50
N GLU A 219 17.95 -13.52 3.07
CA GLU A 219 18.51 -12.47 3.91
C GLU A 219 17.51 -11.35 4.24
N TRP A 220 16.46 -11.18 3.46
CA TRP A 220 15.39 -10.22 3.73
C TRP A 220 14.25 -10.83 4.55
N GLY A 221 14.02 -12.13 4.42
CA GLY A 221 12.85 -12.82 4.99
C GLY A 221 11.52 -12.37 4.37
N HIS A 222 11.58 -11.64 3.27
CA HIS A 222 10.49 -10.96 2.57
C HIS A 222 10.75 -10.89 1.07
N SER A 223 9.72 -10.52 0.32
CA SER A 223 9.90 -9.99 -1.02
C SER A 223 10.60 -8.62 -1.01
N ALA A 224 11.20 -8.23 -2.12
CA ALA A 224 11.76 -6.88 -2.28
C ALA A 224 10.68 -5.80 -2.10
N PHE A 225 9.47 -6.04 -2.58
CA PHE A 225 8.33 -5.13 -2.49
C PHE A 225 7.88 -4.95 -1.04
N THR A 226 7.54 -6.03 -0.36
CA THR A 226 7.06 -5.97 1.03
C THR A 226 8.14 -5.47 1.99
N LYS A 227 9.41 -5.88 1.83
CA LYS A 227 10.51 -5.32 2.61
C LYS A 227 10.53 -3.79 2.54
N ASN A 228 10.36 -3.22 1.34
CA ASN A 228 10.39 -1.78 1.16
C ASN A 228 9.11 -1.08 1.60
N LEU A 229 7.94 -1.74 1.52
CA LEU A 229 6.71 -1.25 2.18
C LEU A 229 6.90 -1.13 3.70
N LEU A 230 7.44 -2.18 4.33
CA LEU A 230 7.72 -2.20 5.78
C LEU A 230 8.74 -1.13 6.19
N ALA A 231 9.78 -0.91 5.39
CA ALA A 231 10.73 0.17 5.64
C ALA A 231 10.07 1.54 5.50
N GLY A 232 9.36 1.79 4.40
CA GLY A 232 8.71 3.06 4.11
C GLY A 232 7.70 3.47 5.17
N LEU A 233 6.81 2.55 5.53
CA LEU A 233 5.74 2.78 6.49
C LEU A 233 6.20 2.61 7.94
N GLY A 234 6.98 1.56 8.26
CA GLY A 234 7.40 1.24 9.62
C GLY A 234 8.38 2.24 10.21
N GLN A 235 9.25 2.83 9.40
CA GLN A 235 10.26 3.82 9.78
C GLN A 235 9.89 5.24 9.33
N SER A 236 8.73 5.43 8.69
CA SER A 236 8.24 6.70 8.12
C SER A 236 9.19 7.32 7.07
N VAL A 237 10.10 6.54 6.49
CA VAL A 237 11.05 7.05 5.48
C VAL A 237 10.43 7.26 4.10
N ALA A 238 9.17 6.87 3.91
CA ALA A 238 8.39 7.19 2.73
C ALA A 238 7.68 8.55 2.81
N ASP A 239 7.75 9.25 3.94
CA ASP A 239 7.39 10.67 4.07
C ASP A 239 8.48 11.49 3.39
N ILE A 240 8.29 11.78 2.10
CA ILE A 240 9.35 12.35 1.24
C ILE A 240 9.51 13.86 1.47
N ASP A 241 8.43 14.54 1.81
CA ASP A 241 8.44 16.00 2.02
C ASP A 241 8.45 16.40 3.51
N ASP A 242 8.55 15.39 4.41
CA ASP A 242 8.74 15.54 5.86
C ASP A 242 7.55 16.27 6.52
N ASP A 243 6.34 16.03 5.99
CA ASP A 243 5.12 16.66 6.48
C ASP A 243 4.41 15.85 7.60
N GLY A 244 4.95 14.68 7.94
CA GLY A 244 4.43 13.78 8.97
C GLY A 244 3.27 12.92 8.53
N VAL A 245 2.97 12.86 7.23
CA VAL A 245 1.95 12.03 6.59
C VAL A 245 2.58 11.29 5.41
N ILE A 246 2.23 10.03 5.21
CA ILE A 246 2.66 9.28 4.03
C ILE A 246 1.47 9.11 3.10
N THR A 247 1.52 9.74 1.95
CA THR A 247 0.53 9.54 0.89
C THR A 247 0.80 8.25 0.13
N ALA A 248 -0.22 7.68 -0.51
CA ALA A 248 -0.03 6.51 -1.38
C ALA A 248 0.94 6.79 -2.55
N ASN A 249 0.97 8.03 -3.05
CA ASN A 249 1.91 8.43 -4.09
C ASN A 249 3.36 8.48 -3.58
N GLU A 250 3.62 8.98 -2.39
CA GLU A 250 4.95 8.97 -1.78
C GLU A 250 5.42 7.55 -1.50
N LEU A 251 4.54 6.73 -0.89
CA LEU A 251 4.83 5.32 -0.65
C LEU A 251 5.18 4.60 -1.95
N GLY A 252 4.37 4.79 -2.98
CA GLY A 252 4.58 4.15 -4.28
C GLY A 252 5.88 4.58 -4.94
N ARG A 253 6.22 5.87 -4.89
CA ARG A 253 7.50 6.39 -5.38
C ARG A 253 8.68 5.81 -4.61
N PHE A 254 8.63 5.85 -3.28
CA PHE A 254 9.67 5.30 -2.41
C PHE A 254 9.92 3.82 -2.70
N VAL A 255 8.85 3.02 -2.75
CA VAL A 255 8.94 1.58 -3.01
C VAL A 255 9.48 1.31 -4.41
N SER A 256 9.01 2.04 -5.43
CA SER A 256 9.47 1.87 -6.81
C SER A 256 10.96 2.14 -6.95
N GLU A 257 11.46 3.25 -6.43
CA GLU A 257 12.88 3.61 -6.48
C GLU A 257 13.77 2.59 -5.74
N ARG A 258 13.33 2.11 -4.58
CA ARG A 258 14.07 1.15 -3.76
C ARG A 258 14.11 -0.24 -4.38
N VAL A 259 12.95 -0.75 -4.79
CA VAL A 259 12.86 -2.08 -5.40
C VAL A 259 13.65 -2.12 -6.71
N TYR A 260 13.53 -1.10 -7.55
CA TYR A 260 14.31 -1.01 -8.79
C TYR A 260 15.82 -1.11 -8.51
N ASN A 261 16.33 -0.35 -7.56
CA ASN A 261 17.75 -0.34 -7.21
C ASN A 261 18.21 -1.66 -6.56
N GLU A 262 17.41 -2.27 -5.70
CA GLU A 262 17.76 -3.51 -4.99
C GLU A 262 17.64 -4.76 -5.87
N THR A 263 16.94 -4.66 -6.98
CA THR A 263 16.75 -5.75 -7.94
C THR A 263 17.51 -5.53 -9.26
N ASP A 264 18.46 -4.57 -9.29
CA ASP A 264 19.23 -4.22 -10.49
C ASP A 264 18.34 -3.92 -11.72
N GLY A 265 17.18 -3.32 -11.48
CA GLY A 265 16.21 -2.96 -12.52
C GLY A 265 15.33 -4.11 -13.01
N PHE A 266 15.41 -5.30 -12.41
CA PHE A 266 14.54 -6.43 -12.79
C PHE A 266 13.08 -6.26 -12.37
N HIS A 267 12.82 -5.39 -11.39
CA HIS A 267 11.48 -5.08 -10.90
C HIS A 267 11.23 -3.59 -10.89
N THR A 268 10.05 -3.21 -11.35
CA THR A 268 9.61 -1.82 -11.34
C THR A 268 8.18 -1.74 -10.77
N PRO A 269 8.02 -1.59 -9.45
CA PRO A 269 6.72 -1.36 -8.86
C PRO A 269 5.96 -0.23 -9.52
N GLN A 270 4.68 -0.44 -9.74
CA GLN A 270 3.82 0.52 -10.41
C GLN A 270 2.79 1.09 -9.44
N THR A 271 2.51 2.37 -9.58
CA THR A 271 1.52 3.09 -8.77
C THR A 271 0.50 3.74 -9.68
N GLY A 272 -0.76 3.60 -9.32
CA GLY A 272 -1.83 4.21 -10.12
C GLY A 272 -3.15 4.30 -9.39
N ARG A 273 -4.15 4.78 -10.13
CA ARG A 273 -5.53 4.89 -9.66
C ARG A 273 -6.39 3.84 -10.33
N ILE A 274 -7.32 3.31 -9.55
CA ILE A 274 -8.38 2.42 -10.02
C ILE A 274 -9.67 3.25 -10.08
N GLY A 275 -10.12 3.58 -11.28
CA GLY A 275 -11.29 4.43 -11.48
C GLY A 275 -10.97 5.90 -11.72
N THR A 276 -11.96 6.77 -11.53
CA THR A 276 -11.89 8.20 -11.84
C THR A 276 -11.76 9.10 -10.62
N GLU A 277 -11.83 8.54 -9.43
CA GLU A 277 -11.76 9.24 -8.16
C GLU A 277 -10.35 9.81 -7.92
N MET A 278 -10.30 11.09 -7.55
CA MET A 278 -9.05 11.84 -7.44
C MET A 278 -8.53 11.97 -6.00
N GLY A 279 -9.24 11.41 -5.01
CA GLY A 279 -8.81 11.43 -3.62
C GLY A 279 -7.50 10.67 -3.40
N GLU A 280 -6.81 10.98 -2.31
CA GLU A 280 -5.50 10.44 -1.95
C GLU A 280 -5.59 9.65 -0.65
N PHE A 281 -5.18 8.38 -0.68
CA PHE A 281 -5.03 7.58 0.54
C PHE A 281 -3.81 8.06 1.31
N ILE A 282 -3.96 8.15 2.63
CA ILE A 282 -2.86 8.52 3.52
C ILE A 282 -2.75 7.59 4.73
N PHE A 283 -1.52 7.42 5.20
CA PHE A 283 -1.14 6.68 6.40
C PHE A 283 -0.88 7.61 7.57
#